data_5a6c77c4c725edeb2350c17f639c7fdd
#
_entry.id   5a6c77c4c725edeb2350c17f639c7fdd
#
_cell.length_a   1.000
_cell.length_b   1.000
_cell.length_c   1.000
_cell.angle_alpha   90.00
_cell.angle_beta   90.00
_cell.angle_gamma   90.00
#
_symmetry.space_group_name_H-M   'P 1'
#
loop_
_entity.id
_entity.type
_entity.pdbx_description
1 polymer ?
#
loop_
_entity_poly.entity_id
_entity_poly.type
_entity_poly.pdbx_seq_one_letter_code
_entity_poly.pdbx_strand_id
1 'polypeptide(L)'
;MTRNNLMNPNIILSIAFKQINAISIAALIAISTIFAPLASVYAAPLPPGTTGVKWHPGHYYTIQNWANDDPIYMAQVYKELEATPALRGMQLRYLWGWLEKSPGVYDFSSIDKHLEKLTAMNKRLVIQVQTKSFEADWKLIPDYLKAPEYEGGAFPFRDWGSPTIDGYNIKLWNTNVRKRLTALLRAMGERYNSHPNFEGIGLIETAMGQATTPLTKAQTDGWFNNLIVVQKNMRTFFPNTMTIQEINYPREYLKQITSEMVKIGGALGCPDIYPDEPGLNFIGNAYSPQGAYKYFSQLSGIVPIAPTVEKVNYLNTRGDKQGHVPTVQEILVFARNELKPNYIFWQRLPEYVGQVLEVMSWKRQISTPSGGLISTCPSAYSSCITD
;
A
#
# COMPACT_ATOMS: atom_id res chain seq x y z
N MET A 1 -54.89 12.54 -19.17
CA MET A 1 -55.88 11.80 -18.37
C MET A 1 -55.19 11.46 -17.04
N THR A 2 -55.34 12.34 -16.02
CA THR A 2 -56.31 12.37 -14.94
C THR A 2 -56.32 11.05 -14.16
N ARG A 3 -56.07 10.95 -12.86
CA ARG A 3 -56.31 11.70 -11.59
C ARG A 3 -55.55 11.00 -10.48
N ASN A 4 -54.85 11.65 -9.57
CA ASN A 4 -55.28 12.21 -8.26
C ASN A 4 -56.05 11.27 -7.32
N ASN A 5 -55.49 11.10 -6.10
CA ASN A 5 -56.10 11.40 -4.77
C ASN A 5 -55.17 10.81 -3.69
N LEU A 6 -54.53 11.55 -2.82
CA LEU A 6 -54.95 12.29 -1.64
C LEU A 6 -55.74 11.45 -0.63
N MET A 7 -55.24 11.20 0.57
CA MET A 7 -55.58 11.86 1.84
C MET A 7 -55.04 11.14 3.07
N ASN A 8 -54.44 11.90 3.94
CA ASN A 8 -54.31 11.85 5.38
C ASN A 8 -55.70 11.94 6.04
N PRO A 9 -55.96 11.84 7.37
CA PRO A 9 -55.14 12.09 8.56
C PRO A 9 -55.48 11.29 9.87
N ASN A 10 -54.66 11.50 10.89
CA ASN A 10 -54.92 11.59 12.34
C ASN A 10 -56.08 10.82 13.02
N ILE A 11 -55.73 10.03 14.06
CA ILE A 11 -56.59 9.95 15.26
C ILE A 11 -55.72 10.02 16.51
N ILE A 12 -56.02 11.07 17.29
CA ILE A 12 -55.63 11.29 18.69
C ILE A 12 -56.62 10.51 19.56
N LEU A 13 -56.16 9.83 20.59
CA LEU A 13 -56.95 9.67 21.81
C LEU A 13 -56.06 9.55 23.05
N SER A 14 -56.29 10.47 23.95
CA SER A 14 -55.81 10.61 25.32
C SER A 14 -56.63 9.78 26.32
N ILE A 15 -56.18 9.81 27.60
CA ILE A 15 -56.83 9.41 28.89
C ILE A 15 -56.10 8.20 29.51
N ALA A 16 -55.66 8.17 30.76
CA ALA A 16 -55.88 8.96 31.95
C ALA A 16 -54.79 8.69 33.02
N PHE A 17 -54.61 9.66 33.87
CA PHE A 17 -53.85 9.63 35.14
C PHE A 17 -54.30 8.55 36.11
N LYS A 18 -53.35 7.89 36.78
CA LYS A 18 -53.48 7.49 38.20
C LYS A 18 -52.14 7.64 38.91
N GLN A 19 -52.11 8.57 39.85
CA GLN A 19 -51.06 8.72 40.85
C GLN A 19 -51.11 7.55 41.82
N ILE A 20 -49.93 7.01 42.19
CA ILE A 20 -49.68 6.41 43.50
C ILE A 20 -48.25 6.80 43.93
N ASN A 21 -48.19 7.17 45.22
CA ASN A 21 -47.10 7.85 45.93
C ASN A 21 -45.79 7.11 46.05
N ALA A 22 -44.76 7.90 46.02
CA ALA A 22 -43.52 7.98 46.77
C ALA A 22 -43.07 6.78 47.62
N ILE A 23 -41.91 6.27 47.28
CA ILE A 23 -40.85 5.95 48.28
C ILE A 23 -39.52 6.33 47.61
N SER A 24 -38.81 7.28 48.23
CA SER A 24 -37.48 7.76 47.87
C SER A 24 -36.44 6.69 48.22
N ILE A 25 -35.77 6.17 47.21
CA ILE A 25 -34.46 5.57 47.41
C ILE A 25 -33.53 6.27 46.41
N ALA A 26 -32.71 7.16 46.92
CA ALA A 26 -31.61 7.77 46.18
C ALA A 26 -30.53 6.71 45.98
N ALA A 27 -30.55 6.04 44.84
CA ALA A 27 -29.38 5.27 44.37
C ALA A 27 -28.48 6.23 43.59
N LEU A 28 -27.43 6.71 44.23
CA LEU A 28 -26.30 7.33 43.54
C LEU A 28 -25.67 6.27 42.59
N ILE A 29 -26.02 6.31 41.32
CA ILE A 29 -25.26 5.64 40.29
C ILE A 29 -24.04 6.51 40.05
N ALA A 30 -22.92 6.19 40.70
CA ALA A 30 -21.63 6.67 40.32
C ALA A 30 -21.30 6.07 38.93
N ILE A 31 -21.49 6.87 37.89
CA ILE A 31 -20.95 6.56 36.56
C ILE A 31 -19.43 6.69 36.70
N SER A 32 -18.79 5.61 37.08
CA SER A 32 -17.35 5.44 36.91
C SER A 32 -17.11 5.37 35.40
N THR A 33 -16.79 6.48 34.76
CA THR A 33 -16.14 6.50 33.46
C THR A 33 -14.81 5.81 33.63
N ILE A 34 -14.80 4.51 33.38
CA ILE A 34 -13.55 3.76 33.21
C ILE A 34 -12.94 4.32 31.93
N PHE A 35 -12.12 5.35 32.08
CA PHE A 35 -11.07 5.63 31.11
C PHE A 35 -10.17 4.39 31.13
N ALA A 36 -10.48 3.38 30.30
CA ALA A 36 -9.48 2.40 29.96
C ALA A 36 -8.31 3.20 29.34
N PRO A 37 -7.11 3.19 29.94
CA PRO A 37 -5.98 3.78 29.27
C PRO A 37 -5.91 3.07 27.91
N LEU A 38 -5.86 3.84 26.83
CA LEU A 38 -5.46 3.34 25.54
C LEU A 38 -4.14 2.62 25.80
N ALA A 39 -4.18 1.28 25.88
CA ALA A 39 -2.98 0.49 25.99
C ALA A 39 -2.15 0.92 24.79
N SER A 40 -1.05 1.63 25.04
CA SER A 40 -0.03 1.89 24.05
C SER A 40 0.30 0.52 23.45
N VAL A 41 -0.07 0.32 22.19
CA VAL A 41 0.29 -0.89 21.46
C VAL A 41 1.81 -0.80 21.28
N TYR A 42 2.54 -1.28 22.28
CA TYR A 42 3.96 -1.48 22.11
C TYR A 42 4.14 -2.41 20.92
N ALA A 43 4.79 -1.91 19.89
CA ALA A 43 5.18 -2.76 18.77
C ALA A 43 5.93 -3.98 19.33
N ALA A 44 5.51 -5.17 18.90
CA ALA A 44 6.22 -6.37 19.30
C ALA A 44 7.70 -6.24 18.88
N PRO A 45 8.64 -6.78 19.66
CA PRO A 45 10.05 -6.73 19.29
C PRO A 45 10.23 -7.25 17.87
N LEU A 46 11.04 -6.58 17.08
CA LEU A 46 11.44 -7.06 15.76
C LEU A 46 12.07 -8.46 15.89
N PRO A 47 12.00 -9.30 14.85
CA PRO A 47 12.63 -10.62 14.89
C PRO A 47 14.09 -10.56 15.35
N PRO A 48 14.58 -11.56 16.09
CA PRO A 48 15.95 -11.60 16.55
C PRO A 48 16.95 -11.37 15.41
N GLY A 49 17.93 -10.50 15.61
CA GLY A 49 18.91 -10.13 14.59
C GLY A 49 18.58 -8.89 13.78
N THR A 50 17.40 -8.27 13.97
CA THR A 50 17.11 -6.98 13.33
C THR A 50 17.94 -5.88 14.00
N THR A 51 18.98 -5.44 13.31
CA THR A 51 19.81 -4.31 13.73
C THR A 51 19.66 -3.21 12.71
N GLY A 52 18.99 -2.12 13.05
CA GLY A 52 18.79 -0.96 12.18
C GLY A 52 18.21 -1.23 10.80
N VAL A 53 17.32 -0.41 10.35
CA VAL A 53 16.75 -0.46 8.99
C VAL A 53 17.29 0.74 8.22
N LYS A 54 17.71 0.52 6.96
CA LYS A 54 18.08 1.62 6.06
C LYS A 54 16.94 2.61 5.96
N TRP A 55 17.25 3.90 6.14
CA TRP A 55 16.24 4.92 6.34
C TRP A 55 16.56 6.20 5.58
N HIS A 56 16.06 6.28 4.36
CA HIS A 56 16.28 7.44 3.49
C HIS A 56 14.94 7.97 2.97
N PRO A 57 14.06 8.46 3.89
CA PRO A 57 12.74 8.97 3.52
C PRO A 57 12.85 10.12 2.52
N GLY A 58 11.82 10.26 1.69
CA GLY A 58 11.77 11.30 0.68
C GLY A 58 10.99 10.93 -0.57
N HIS A 59 11.26 11.63 -1.65
CA HIS A 59 10.61 11.43 -2.92
C HIS A 59 11.41 10.45 -3.79
N TYR A 60 10.70 9.56 -4.44
CA TYR A 60 11.24 8.55 -5.35
C TYR A 60 10.42 8.53 -6.63
N TYR A 61 11.03 8.18 -7.74
CA TYR A 61 10.25 7.76 -8.89
C TYR A 61 9.68 6.35 -8.66
N THR A 62 8.53 6.04 -9.29
CA THR A 62 8.14 4.67 -9.58
C THR A 62 8.09 4.49 -11.10
N ILE A 63 8.74 3.44 -11.57
CA ILE A 63 8.90 3.11 -12.98
C ILE A 63 8.01 1.91 -13.29
N GLN A 64 7.25 2.00 -14.36
CA GLN A 64 6.43 0.90 -14.83
C GLN A 64 7.32 -0.23 -15.36
N ASN A 65 6.88 -1.46 -15.14
CA ASN A 65 7.63 -2.66 -15.50
C ASN A 65 8.06 -2.72 -16.97
N TRP A 66 7.24 -2.26 -17.92
CA TRP A 66 7.60 -2.22 -19.35
C TRP A 66 8.80 -1.31 -19.66
N ALA A 67 9.12 -0.38 -18.78
CA ALA A 67 10.17 0.60 -19.01
C ALA A 67 11.53 0.22 -18.37
N ASN A 68 11.56 -0.79 -17.48
CA ASN A 68 12.77 -1.14 -16.73
C ASN A 68 13.96 -1.42 -17.64
N ASP A 69 13.76 -2.13 -18.73
CA ASP A 69 14.83 -2.52 -19.66
C ASP A 69 14.86 -1.68 -20.95
N ASP A 70 14.06 -0.60 -21.05
CA ASP A 70 14.17 0.38 -22.14
C ASP A 70 15.38 1.30 -21.89
N PRO A 71 16.47 1.18 -22.69
CA PRO A 71 17.71 1.91 -22.42
C PRO A 71 17.56 3.42 -22.63
N ILE A 72 16.69 3.87 -23.54
CA ILE A 72 16.49 5.28 -23.84
C ILE A 72 15.70 5.93 -22.72
N TYR A 73 14.60 5.29 -22.30
CA TYR A 73 13.78 5.74 -21.19
C TYR A 73 14.59 5.81 -19.90
N MET A 74 15.33 4.75 -19.56
CA MET A 74 16.13 4.68 -18.34
C MET A 74 17.32 5.63 -18.33
N ALA A 75 17.94 5.92 -19.48
CA ALA A 75 18.98 6.96 -19.56
C ALA A 75 18.42 8.34 -19.16
N GLN A 76 17.20 8.66 -19.57
CA GLN A 76 16.54 9.89 -19.17
C GLN A 76 16.18 9.90 -17.67
N VAL A 77 15.69 8.77 -17.12
CA VAL A 77 15.42 8.61 -15.67
C VAL A 77 16.68 8.90 -14.85
N TYR A 78 17.81 8.30 -15.21
CA TYR A 78 19.07 8.52 -14.50
C TYR A 78 19.52 9.98 -14.55
N LYS A 79 19.43 10.63 -15.71
CA LYS A 79 19.77 12.05 -15.87
C LYS A 79 18.90 12.93 -14.94
N GLU A 80 17.61 12.65 -14.85
CA GLU A 80 16.69 13.39 -13.98
C GLU A 80 17.00 13.15 -12.50
N LEU A 81 17.29 11.89 -12.09
CA LEU A 81 17.68 11.56 -10.72
C LEU A 81 18.98 12.26 -10.30
N GLU A 82 19.97 12.32 -11.20
CA GLU A 82 21.24 12.99 -10.96
C GLU A 82 21.05 14.50 -10.78
N ALA A 83 20.22 15.11 -11.64
CA ALA A 83 19.96 16.55 -11.65
C ALA A 83 19.03 17.02 -10.51
N THR A 84 18.30 16.09 -9.84
CA THR A 84 17.24 16.44 -8.89
C THR A 84 17.57 15.89 -7.48
N PRO A 85 18.18 16.70 -6.59
CA PRO A 85 18.58 16.25 -5.25
C PRO A 85 17.40 15.76 -4.39
N ALA A 86 16.21 16.34 -4.57
CA ALA A 86 15.01 15.94 -3.83
C ALA A 86 14.51 14.52 -4.17
N LEU A 87 14.89 13.98 -5.34
CA LEU A 87 14.61 12.58 -5.70
C LEU A 87 15.70 11.68 -5.12
N ARG A 88 15.37 10.88 -4.14
CA ARG A 88 16.29 10.00 -3.42
C ARG A 88 16.65 8.73 -4.19
N GLY A 89 15.82 8.33 -5.15
CA GLY A 89 16.00 7.12 -5.92
C GLY A 89 14.76 6.76 -6.74
N MET A 90 14.61 5.47 -7.00
CA MET A 90 13.44 4.96 -7.74
C MET A 90 12.96 3.62 -7.22
N GLN A 91 11.67 3.34 -7.45
CA GLN A 91 11.06 2.04 -7.34
C GLN A 91 10.95 1.42 -8.74
N LEU A 92 11.39 0.17 -8.88
CA LEU A 92 11.19 -0.64 -10.07
C LEU A 92 10.21 -1.78 -9.79
N ARG A 93 9.40 -2.11 -10.78
CA ARG A 93 8.35 -3.11 -10.69
C ARG A 93 8.70 -4.31 -11.55
N TYR A 94 8.61 -5.50 -10.98
CA TYR A 94 8.88 -6.75 -11.69
C TYR A 94 7.74 -7.73 -11.49
N LEU A 95 7.23 -8.29 -12.58
CA LEU A 95 6.34 -9.44 -12.53
C LEU A 95 7.10 -10.64 -12.00
N TRP A 96 6.48 -11.46 -11.16
CA TRP A 96 7.12 -12.67 -10.64
C TRP A 96 7.67 -13.57 -11.75
N GLY A 97 6.89 -13.74 -12.85
CA GLY A 97 7.29 -14.57 -13.99
C GLY A 97 8.55 -14.10 -14.72
N TRP A 98 9.01 -12.87 -14.49
CA TRP A 98 10.28 -12.39 -15.04
C TRP A 98 11.46 -12.71 -14.15
N LEU A 99 11.24 -12.81 -12.85
CA LEU A 99 12.28 -13.04 -11.84
C LEU A 99 12.61 -14.51 -11.62
N GLU A 100 11.70 -15.44 -11.96
CA GLU A 100 11.87 -16.88 -11.74
C GLU A 100 11.49 -17.65 -13.02
N LYS A 101 12.47 -18.34 -13.62
CA LYS A 101 12.30 -19.11 -14.87
C LYS A 101 11.79 -20.53 -14.63
N SER A 102 12.32 -21.17 -13.58
CA SER A 102 11.91 -22.49 -13.09
C SER A 102 12.10 -22.54 -11.57
N PRO A 103 11.60 -23.55 -10.85
CA PRO A 103 11.66 -23.58 -9.38
C PRO A 103 13.06 -23.34 -8.83
N GLY A 104 13.29 -22.17 -8.20
CA GLY A 104 14.56 -21.79 -7.60
C GLY A 104 15.62 -21.28 -8.59
N VAL A 105 15.28 -21.10 -9.87
CA VAL A 105 16.17 -20.50 -10.88
C VAL A 105 15.74 -19.05 -11.12
N TYR A 106 16.46 -18.15 -10.50
CA TYR A 106 16.15 -16.72 -10.49
C TYR A 106 17.02 -15.94 -11.48
N ASP A 107 16.44 -14.89 -12.06
CA ASP A 107 17.14 -13.92 -12.89
C ASP A 107 16.97 -12.52 -12.28
N PHE A 108 18.00 -12.03 -11.64
CA PHE A 108 18.04 -10.71 -11.01
C PHE A 108 18.95 -9.73 -11.77
N SER A 109 19.38 -10.07 -12.97
CA SER A 109 20.35 -9.28 -13.75
C SER A 109 19.91 -7.85 -14.03
N SER A 110 18.61 -7.64 -14.30
CA SER A 110 18.04 -6.30 -14.47
C SER A 110 18.10 -5.50 -13.17
N ILE A 111 17.77 -6.12 -12.03
CA ILE A 111 17.84 -5.47 -10.71
C ILE A 111 19.28 -5.08 -10.39
N ASP A 112 20.24 -5.98 -10.61
CA ASP A 112 21.67 -5.75 -10.36
C ASP A 112 22.20 -4.54 -11.14
N LYS A 113 21.90 -4.49 -12.44
CA LYS A 113 22.26 -3.39 -13.34
C LYS A 113 21.75 -2.02 -12.84
N HIS A 114 20.50 -1.97 -12.40
CA HIS A 114 19.92 -0.71 -11.90
C HIS A 114 20.48 -0.34 -10.53
N LEU A 115 20.70 -1.30 -9.66
CA LEU A 115 21.30 -1.09 -8.35
C LEU A 115 22.72 -0.54 -8.45
N GLU A 116 23.54 -1.07 -9.36
CA GLU A 116 24.88 -0.58 -9.66
C GLU A 116 24.84 0.90 -10.12
N LYS A 117 23.95 1.24 -11.07
CA LYS A 117 23.79 2.60 -11.58
C LYS A 117 23.38 3.58 -10.49
N LEU A 118 22.40 3.20 -9.66
CA LEU A 118 21.93 4.04 -8.55
C LEU A 118 23.00 4.20 -7.47
N THR A 119 23.77 3.16 -7.19
CA THR A 119 24.89 3.20 -6.24
C THR A 119 25.94 4.21 -6.67
N ALA A 120 26.31 4.23 -7.95
CA ALA A 120 27.26 5.19 -8.49
C ALA A 120 26.81 6.65 -8.37
N MET A 121 25.50 6.91 -8.28
CA MET A 121 24.89 8.23 -8.10
C MET A 121 24.50 8.53 -6.64
N ASN A 122 24.84 7.66 -5.71
CA ASN A 122 24.34 7.70 -4.31
C ASN A 122 22.81 7.82 -4.22
N LYS A 123 22.08 7.12 -5.11
CA LYS A 123 20.63 7.01 -5.12
C LYS A 123 20.21 5.62 -4.64
N ARG A 124 18.95 5.46 -4.29
CA ARG A 124 18.40 4.26 -3.64
C ARG A 124 17.46 3.51 -4.57
N LEU A 125 17.44 2.18 -4.43
CA LEU A 125 16.54 1.30 -5.15
C LEU A 125 15.49 0.68 -4.22
N VAL A 126 14.24 0.77 -4.64
CA VAL A 126 13.12 0.02 -4.07
C VAL A 126 12.60 -0.94 -5.13
N ILE A 127 12.27 -2.16 -4.76
CA ILE A 127 11.68 -3.15 -5.68
C ILE A 127 10.24 -3.44 -5.26
N GLN A 128 9.32 -3.44 -6.22
CA GLN A 128 7.98 -3.98 -6.06
C GLN A 128 7.86 -5.28 -6.85
N VAL A 129 7.62 -6.39 -6.16
CA VAL A 129 7.30 -7.67 -6.79
C VAL A 129 5.80 -7.69 -7.06
N GLN A 130 5.45 -7.71 -8.35
CA GLN A 130 4.06 -7.72 -8.78
C GLN A 130 3.51 -9.14 -8.76
N THR A 131 2.50 -9.34 -7.94
CA THR A 131 1.69 -10.56 -7.80
C THR A 131 0.31 -10.41 -8.45
N LYS A 132 0.08 -9.27 -9.10
CA LYS A 132 -1.08 -8.93 -9.92
C LYS A 132 -0.59 -8.21 -11.17
N SER A 133 -1.14 -8.51 -12.32
CA SER A 133 -0.95 -7.76 -13.57
C SER A 133 -2.22 -7.00 -13.91
N PHE A 134 -2.09 -5.89 -14.65
CA PHE A 134 -3.19 -5.13 -15.21
C PHE A 134 -3.24 -5.25 -16.74
N GLU A 135 -2.52 -6.23 -17.27
CA GLU A 135 -2.49 -6.58 -18.68
C GLU A 135 -2.68 -8.09 -18.80
N ALA A 136 -3.68 -8.51 -19.60
CA ALA A 136 -4.04 -9.92 -19.72
C ALA A 136 -2.94 -10.78 -20.38
N ASP A 137 -2.10 -10.18 -21.21
CA ASP A 137 -1.05 -10.89 -21.97
C ASP A 137 0.27 -10.99 -21.21
N TRP A 138 0.42 -10.31 -20.07
CA TRP A 138 1.67 -10.30 -19.32
C TRP A 138 1.90 -11.61 -18.58
N LYS A 139 3.14 -12.07 -18.58
CA LYS A 139 3.57 -13.26 -17.86
C LYS A 139 3.69 -12.96 -16.35
N LEU A 140 2.54 -12.93 -15.66
CA LEU A 140 2.50 -12.63 -14.23
C LEU A 140 3.30 -13.63 -13.39
N ILE A 141 3.16 -14.94 -13.69
CA ILE A 141 3.76 -16.03 -12.91
C ILE A 141 4.69 -16.89 -13.77
N PRO A 142 5.67 -17.58 -13.16
CA PRO A 142 6.43 -18.63 -13.84
C PRO A 142 5.52 -19.73 -14.42
N ASP A 143 5.91 -20.30 -15.58
CA ASP A 143 5.07 -21.28 -16.29
C ASP A 143 4.81 -22.55 -15.47
N TYR A 144 5.74 -22.98 -14.64
CA TYR A 144 5.57 -24.16 -13.80
C TYR A 144 4.43 -24.00 -12.76
N LEU A 145 4.07 -22.77 -12.37
CA LEU A 145 2.95 -22.52 -11.47
C LEU A 145 1.56 -22.73 -12.12
N LYS A 146 1.53 -22.99 -13.43
CA LYS A 146 0.28 -23.36 -14.12
C LYS A 146 -0.13 -24.82 -13.86
N ALA A 147 0.73 -25.63 -13.22
CA ALA A 147 0.46 -27.03 -12.90
C ALA A 147 -0.67 -27.20 -11.85
N PRO A 148 -1.32 -28.39 -11.81
CA PRO A 148 -2.50 -28.64 -10.96
C PRO A 148 -2.25 -28.45 -9.45
N GLU A 149 -1.07 -28.74 -8.93
CA GLU A 149 -0.71 -28.56 -7.50
C GLU A 149 -0.72 -27.10 -7.06
N TYR A 150 -0.63 -26.16 -8.02
CA TYR A 150 -0.78 -24.71 -7.81
C TYR A 150 -2.16 -24.21 -8.21
N GLU A 151 -3.10 -25.11 -8.57
CA GLU A 151 -4.43 -24.74 -9.08
C GLU A 151 -4.36 -23.81 -10.32
N GLY A 152 -3.28 -23.88 -11.13
CA GLY A 152 -3.01 -22.96 -12.24
C GLY A 152 -2.38 -21.62 -11.82
N GLY A 153 -2.08 -21.43 -10.54
CA GLY A 153 -1.25 -20.36 -9.96
C GLY A 153 -1.86 -18.95 -9.94
N ALA A 154 -2.71 -18.60 -10.90
CA ALA A 154 -3.35 -17.30 -11.00
C ALA A 154 -4.82 -17.41 -11.42
N PHE A 155 -5.58 -16.36 -11.16
CA PHE A 155 -6.98 -16.23 -11.61
C PHE A 155 -7.17 -14.92 -12.37
N PRO A 156 -8.03 -14.92 -13.43
CA PRO A 156 -8.35 -13.70 -14.17
C PRO A 156 -9.32 -12.83 -13.40
N PHE A 157 -9.17 -11.53 -13.55
CA PHE A 157 -10.10 -10.55 -12.99
C PHE A 157 -10.49 -9.48 -14.03
N ARG A 158 -11.55 -8.75 -13.68
CA ARG A 158 -12.01 -7.55 -14.39
C ARG A 158 -11.95 -6.38 -13.44
N ASP A 159 -11.68 -5.20 -13.95
CA ASP A 159 -11.92 -3.97 -13.24
C ASP A 159 -13.42 -3.67 -13.16
N TRP A 160 -13.79 -2.77 -12.26
CA TRP A 160 -15.21 -2.46 -12.06
C TRP A 160 -15.81 -1.88 -13.34
N GLY A 161 -16.87 -2.57 -13.84
CA GLY A 161 -17.56 -2.17 -15.07
C GLY A 161 -16.86 -2.58 -16.37
N SER A 162 -15.72 -3.27 -16.32
CA SER A 162 -15.05 -3.79 -17.52
C SER A 162 -15.75 -5.05 -18.06
N PRO A 163 -15.99 -5.15 -19.38
CA PRO A 163 -16.53 -6.34 -20.00
C PRO A 163 -15.46 -7.41 -20.30
N THR A 164 -14.17 -7.03 -20.26
CA THR A 164 -13.03 -7.87 -20.65
C THR A 164 -12.21 -8.31 -19.42
N ILE A 165 -11.31 -9.27 -19.61
CA ILE A 165 -10.28 -9.58 -18.61
C ILE A 165 -9.23 -8.47 -18.68
N ASP A 166 -9.02 -7.79 -17.54
CA ASP A 166 -8.07 -6.68 -17.44
C ASP A 166 -6.73 -7.13 -16.85
N GLY A 167 -6.67 -8.34 -16.29
CA GLY A 167 -5.43 -8.89 -15.77
C GLY A 167 -5.61 -10.17 -14.98
N TYR A 168 -4.54 -10.53 -14.27
CA TYR A 168 -4.48 -11.72 -13.44
C TYR A 168 -3.96 -11.38 -12.04
N ASN A 169 -4.43 -12.14 -11.03
CA ASN A 169 -3.90 -12.10 -9.68
C ASN A 169 -3.52 -13.52 -9.23
N ILE A 170 -2.50 -13.66 -8.39
CA ILE A 170 -2.05 -14.97 -7.93
C ILE A 170 -3.05 -15.62 -6.98
N LYS A 171 -3.16 -16.94 -7.04
CA LYS A 171 -3.96 -17.76 -6.12
C LYS A 171 -3.23 -17.93 -4.79
N LEU A 172 -3.03 -16.83 -4.07
CA LEU A 172 -2.24 -16.82 -2.83
C LEU A 172 -2.89 -17.68 -1.72
N TRP A 173 -4.20 -18.01 -1.82
CA TRP A 173 -4.81 -18.99 -0.92
C TRP A 173 -4.21 -20.39 -1.06
N ASN A 174 -3.62 -20.73 -2.23
CA ASN A 174 -2.90 -21.98 -2.43
C ASN A 174 -1.57 -21.96 -1.70
N THR A 175 -1.36 -22.90 -0.79
CA THR A 175 -0.16 -22.98 0.05
C THR A 175 1.12 -23.20 -0.77
N ASN A 176 1.05 -23.90 -1.91
CA ASN A 176 2.22 -24.14 -2.76
C ASN A 176 2.62 -22.86 -3.51
N VAL A 177 1.65 -22.08 -4.01
CA VAL A 177 1.90 -20.73 -4.58
C VAL A 177 2.58 -19.84 -3.55
N ARG A 178 2.03 -19.77 -2.32
CA ARG A 178 2.63 -19.01 -1.22
C ARG A 178 4.07 -19.44 -0.92
N LYS A 179 4.34 -20.75 -0.84
CA LYS A 179 5.70 -21.28 -0.59
C LYS A 179 6.68 -20.85 -1.68
N ARG A 180 6.28 -20.85 -2.95
CA ARG A 180 7.13 -20.43 -4.06
C ARG A 180 7.42 -18.93 -4.03
N LEU A 181 6.40 -18.08 -3.79
CA LEU A 181 6.60 -16.65 -3.60
C LEU A 181 7.56 -16.37 -2.43
N THR A 182 7.37 -17.07 -1.32
CA THR A 182 8.27 -16.96 -0.15
C THR A 182 9.71 -17.35 -0.50
N ALA A 183 9.91 -18.36 -1.35
CA ALA A 183 11.25 -18.77 -1.78
C ALA A 183 11.94 -17.72 -2.67
N LEU A 184 11.20 -17.08 -3.60
CA LEU A 184 11.71 -15.93 -4.37
C LEU A 184 12.16 -14.80 -3.45
N LEU A 185 11.28 -14.39 -2.51
CA LEU A 185 11.58 -13.29 -1.58
C LEU A 185 12.78 -13.61 -0.67
N ARG A 186 12.96 -14.87 -0.28
CA ARG A 186 14.15 -15.31 0.46
C ARG A 186 15.41 -15.11 -0.37
N ALA A 187 15.43 -15.59 -1.61
CA ALA A 187 16.60 -15.44 -2.50
C ALA A 187 16.94 -13.96 -2.74
N MET A 188 15.92 -13.10 -2.88
CA MET A 188 16.14 -11.65 -2.96
C MET A 188 16.69 -11.08 -1.65
N GLY A 189 16.24 -11.56 -0.49
CA GLY A 189 16.74 -11.13 0.81
C GLY A 189 18.21 -11.50 1.01
N GLU A 190 18.59 -12.73 0.68
CA GLU A 190 19.97 -13.21 0.72
C GLU A 190 20.89 -12.37 -0.16
N ARG A 191 20.41 -11.89 -1.30
CA ARG A 191 21.19 -11.10 -2.25
C ARG A 191 21.26 -9.60 -1.89
N TYR A 192 20.15 -9.00 -1.47
CA TYR A 192 20.03 -7.53 -1.46
C TYR A 192 19.92 -6.91 -0.07
N ASN A 193 19.53 -7.65 0.97
CA ASN A 193 19.27 -7.05 2.28
C ASN A 193 20.44 -6.23 2.84
N SER A 194 21.68 -6.71 2.64
CA SER A 194 22.89 -6.02 3.16
C SER A 194 23.40 -4.91 2.24
N HIS A 195 22.86 -4.76 1.01
CA HIS A 195 23.33 -3.75 0.07
C HIS A 195 22.90 -2.34 0.54
N PRO A 196 23.85 -1.36 0.71
CA PRO A 196 23.55 -0.06 1.30
C PRO A 196 22.52 0.75 0.51
N ASN A 197 22.50 0.64 -0.82
CA ASN A 197 21.59 1.37 -1.68
C ASN A 197 20.29 0.61 -2.01
N PHE A 198 20.08 -0.60 -1.47
CA PHE A 198 18.81 -1.31 -1.58
C PHE A 198 17.90 -0.92 -0.41
N GLU A 199 17.01 0.04 -0.66
CA GLU A 199 16.21 0.73 0.36
C GLU A 199 14.97 -0.03 0.78
N GLY A 200 14.29 -0.68 -0.15
CA GLY A 200 13.02 -1.32 0.13
C GLY A 200 12.62 -2.41 -0.83
N ILE A 201 11.74 -3.29 -0.35
CA ILE A 201 11.05 -4.29 -1.15
C ILE A 201 9.57 -4.31 -0.77
N GLY A 202 8.69 -4.41 -1.75
CA GLY A 202 7.25 -4.42 -1.52
C GLY A 202 6.49 -5.38 -2.40
N LEU A 203 5.25 -5.62 -2.00
CA LEU A 203 4.24 -6.29 -2.80
C LEU A 203 3.19 -5.28 -3.26
N ILE A 204 2.52 -5.61 -4.35
CA ILE A 204 1.45 -4.81 -4.92
C ILE A 204 0.20 -4.80 -4.01
N GLU A 205 -0.77 -4.00 -4.36
CA GLU A 205 -2.00 -3.71 -3.64
C GLU A 205 -2.82 -4.93 -3.16
N THR A 206 -3.62 -4.71 -2.13
CA THR A 206 -4.55 -5.71 -1.59
C THR A 206 -5.82 -5.89 -2.40
N ALA A 207 -6.19 -4.95 -3.27
CA ALA A 207 -7.35 -5.09 -4.15
C ALA A 207 -7.14 -6.22 -5.16
N MET A 208 -7.99 -7.26 -5.08
CA MET A 208 -7.83 -8.45 -5.90
C MET A 208 -8.41 -8.32 -7.31
N GLY A 209 -9.20 -7.26 -7.60
CA GLY A 209 -10.06 -7.17 -8.77
C GLY A 209 -11.31 -8.05 -8.64
N GLN A 210 -12.23 -7.91 -9.59
CA GLN A 210 -13.42 -8.78 -9.69
C GLN A 210 -13.05 -10.08 -10.39
N ALA A 211 -12.81 -11.14 -9.64
CA ALA A 211 -12.52 -12.45 -10.22
C ALA A 211 -13.64 -12.85 -11.21
N THR A 212 -13.28 -13.34 -12.40
CA THR A 212 -14.26 -13.76 -13.42
C THR A 212 -15.11 -14.94 -12.96
N THR A 213 -14.56 -15.79 -12.10
CA THR A 213 -15.31 -16.77 -11.29
C THR A 213 -15.29 -16.26 -9.84
N PRO A 214 -16.45 -16.00 -9.22
CA PRO A 214 -16.50 -15.50 -7.87
C PRO A 214 -15.69 -16.35 -6.90
N LEU A 215 -14.85 -15.70 -6.10
CA LEU A 215 -14.08 -16.39 -5.05
C LEU A 215 -14.99 -16.73 -3.89
N THR A 216 -14.79 -17.91 -3.32
CA THR A 216 -15.42 -18.28 -2.06
C THR A 216 -14.83 -17.46 -0.91
N LYS A 217 -15.57 -17.32 0.19
CA LYS A 217 -15.05 -16.67 1.40
C LYS A 217 -13.76 -17.33 1.90
N ALA A 218 -13.68 -18.66 1.85
CA ALA A 218 -12.48 -19.40 2.25
C ALA A 218 -11.26 -19.07 1.38
N GLN A 219 -11.43 -18.89 0.07
CA GLN A 219 -10.36 -18.47 -0.83
C GLN A 219 -9.92 -17.02 -0.52
N THR A 220 -10.87 -16.11 -0.31
CA THR A 220 -10.56 -14.73 0.03
C THR A 220 -9.85 -14.63 1.38
N ASP A 221 -10.38 -15.27 2.43
CA ASP A 221 -9.74 -15.31 3.75
C ASP A 221 -8.35 -15.95 3.67
N GLY A 222 -8.22 -17.03 2.90
CA GLY A 222 -6.96 -17.74 2.68
C GLY A 222 -5.92 -16.85 1.98
N TRP A 223 -6.34 -16.03 1.02
CA TRP A 223 -5.49 -15.09 0.32
C TRP A 223 -4.90 -14.05 1.29
N PHE A 224 -5.73 -13.41 2.12
CA PHE A 224 -5.27 -12.39 3.08
C PHE A 224 -4.44 -12.99 4.23
N ASN A 225 -4.83 -14.17 4.74
CA ASN A 225 -4.05 -14.86 5.77
C ASN A 225 -2.66 -15.25 5.25
N ASN A 226 -2.57 -15.73 4.02
CA ASN A 226 -1.30 -16.08 3.39
C ASN A 226 -0.46 -14.84 3.03
N LEU A 227 -1.08 -13.70 2.67
CA LEU A 227 -0.38 -12.44 2.50
C LEU A 227 0.36 -12.03 3.78
N ILE A 228 -0.32 -12.12 4.93
CA ILE A 228 0.29 -11.85 6.24
C ILE A 228 1.48 -12.79 6.51
N VAL A 229 1.36 -14.07 6.17
CA VAL A 229 2.49 -15.02 6.31
C VAL A 229 3.65 -14.61 5.41
N VAL A 230 3.38 -14.20 4.16
CA VAL A 230 4.42 -13.72 3.23
C VAL A 230 5.10 -12.47 3.78
N GLN A 231 4.35 -11.50 4.32
CA GLN A 231 4.90 -10.28 4.91
C GLN A 231 5.81 -10.58 6.12
N LYS A 232 5.40 -11.48 7.00
CA LYS A 232 6.23 -11.93 8.13
C LYS A 232 7.54 -12.57 7.67
N ASN A 233 7.47 -13.43 6.67
CA ASN A 233 8.66 -14.05 6.07
C ASN A 233 9.55 -13.01 5.38
N MET A 234 8.95 -12.09 4.61
CA MET A 234 9.68 -11.01 3.94
C MET A 234 10.43 -10.16 4.96
N ARG A 235 9.80 -9.77 6.08
CA ARG A 235 10.47 -9.02 7.14
C ARG A 235 11.65 -9.79 7.75
N THR A 236 11.54 -11.11 7.87
CA THR A 236 12.64 -11.97 8.34
C THR A 236 13.82 -12.01 7.35
N PHE A 237 13.54 -12.03 6.05
CA PHE A 237 14.57 -12.06 5.00
C PHE A 237 15.23 -10.71 4.78
N PHE A 238 14.56 -9.64 5.14
CA PHE A 238 15.01 -8.26 4.95
C PHE A 238 15.11 -7.48 6.28
N PRO A 239 15.91 -7.95 7.26
CA PRO A 239 16.00 -7.30 8.57
C PRO A 239 16.54 -5.86 8.51
N ASN A 240 17.34 -5.51 7.52
CA ASN A 240 17.94 -4.18 7.36
C ASN A 240 17.32 -3.34 6.24
N THR A 241 16.21 -3.79 5.66
CA THR A 241 15.57 -3.16 4.50
C THR A 241 14.09 -2.96 4.78
N MET A 242 13.51 -1.83 4.38
CA MET A 242 12.09 -1.58 4.51
C MET A 242 11.27 -2.60 3.69
N THR A 243 10.30 -3.25 4.33
CA THR A 243 9.34 -4.13 3.65
C THR A 243 7.98 -3.45 3.56
N ILE A 244 7.37 -3.43 2.37
CA ILE A 244 6.19 -2.61 2.07
C ILE A 244 5.02 -3.50 1.65
N GLN A 245 3.82 -3.22 2.17
CA GLN A 245 2.56 -3.72 1.65
C GLN A 245 1.69 -2.53 1.23
N GLU A 246 1.33 -2.49 -0.04
CA GLU A 246 0.31 -1.56 -0.50
C GLU A 246 -1.08 -2.06 -0.09
N ILE A 247 -1.87 -1.18 0.52
CA ILE A 247 -3.22 -1.49 1.01
C ILE A 247 -4.23 -0.49 0.45
N ASN A 248 -5.38 -0.99 0.01
CA ASN A 248 -6.51 -0.15 -0.45
C ASN A 248 -7.86 -0.82 -0.17
N TYR A 249 -8.15 -1.95 -0.76
CA TYR A 249 -9.40 -2.72 -0.65
C TYR A 249 -9.11 -4.22 -0.51
N PRO A 250 -10.08 -5.04 -0.04
CA PRO A 250 -11.33 -4.64 0.58
C PRO A 250 -11.12 -4.19 2.04
N ARG A 251 -11.90 -3.21 2.50
CA ARG A 251 -11.70 -2.53 3.79
C ARG A 251 -11.80 -3.46 5.01
N GLU A 252 -12.58 -4.53 4.93
CA GLU A 252 -12.79 -5.49 6.02
C GLU A 252 -11.50 -6.21 6.45
N TYR A 253 -10.50 -6.33 5.56
CA TYR A 253 -9.22 -6.97 5.88
C TYR A 253 -8.14 -5.97 6.34
N LEU A 254 -8.34 -4.66 6.13
CA LEU A 254 -7.29 -3.66 6.39
C LEU A 254 -6.87 -3.61 7.86
N LYS A 255 -7.82 -3.74 8.79
CA LYS A 255 -7.50 -3.75 10.22
C LYS A 255 -6.57 -4.90 10.60
N GLN A 256 -6.82 -6.10 10.07
CA GLN A 256 -5.98 -7.27 10.32
C GLN A 256 -4.57 -7.06 9.74
N ILE A 257 -4.50 -6.65 8.47
CA ILE A 257 -3.22 -6.44 7.78
C ILE A 257 -2.40 -5.35 8.49
N THR A 258 -2.98 -4.18 8.74
CA THR A 258 -2.27 -3.07 9.38
C THR A 258 -1.79 -3.43 10.78
N SER A 259 -2.59 -4.16 11.56
CA SER A 259 -2.18 -4.63 12.88
C SER A 259 -0.98 -5.58 12.82
N GLU A 260 -0.94 -6.48 11.84
CA GLU A 260 0.20 -7.38 11.65
C GLU A 260 1.42 -6.65 11.10
N MET A 261 1.24 -5.68 10.19
CA MET A 261 2.34 -4.85 9.70
C MET A 261 2.99 -4.03 10.83
N VAL A 262 2.20 -3.48 11.76
CA VAL A 262 2.73 -2.81 12.96
C VAL A 262 3.58 -3.76 13.80
N LYS A 263 3.11 -4.98 14.07
CA LYS A 263 3.83 -5.97 14.87
C LYS A 263 5.19 -6.36 14.30
N ILE A 264 5.31 -6.38 12.98
CA ILE A 264 6.57 -6.75 12.31
C ILE A 264 7.41 -5.55 11.88
N GLY A 265 6.96 -4.32 12.11
CA GLY A 265 7.63 -3.12 11.61
C GLY A 265 7.62 -3.00 10.08
N GLY A 266 6.58 -3.50 9.43
CA GLY A 266 6.41 -3.38 7.98
C GLY A 266 5.80 -2.04 7.58
N ALA A 267 6.21 -1.49 6.45
CA ALA A 267 5.69 -0.25 5.88
C ALA A 267 4.31 -0.45 5.23
N LEU A 268 3.49 0.58 5.29
CA LEU A 268 2.19 0.64 4.62
C LEU A 268 2.28 1.57 3.40
N GLY A 269 1.97 1.04 2.22
CA GLY A 269 1.79 1.80 0.98
C GLY A 269 0.34 1.84 0.54
N CYS A 270 0.08 2.61 -0.51
CA CYS A 270 -1.16 2.59 -1.30
C CYS A 270 -0.77 2.89 -2.74
N PRO A 271 -1.36 2.22 -3.73
CA PRO A 271 -1.04 2.50 -5.13
C PRO A 271 -1.51 3.88 -5.59
N ASP A 272 -2.37 4.53 -4.79
CA ASP A 272 -3.02 5.78 -5.16
C ASP A 272 -2.88 6.85 -4.09
N ILE A 273 -2.77 8.11 -4.55
CA ILE A 273 -3.02 9.32 -3.76
C ILE A 273 -4.16 10.09 -4.42
N TYR A 274 -5.38 9.79 -4.00
CA TYR A 274 -6.60 10.44 -4.44
C TYR A 274 -7.16 11.36 -3.35
N PRO A 275 -7.03 12.70 -3.45
CA PRO A 275 -7.50 13.62 -2.42
C PRO A 275 -8.97 13.44 -2.05
N ASP A 276 -9.83 13.19 -3.03
CA ASP A 276 -11.28 13.18 -2.84
C ASP A 276 -11.91 11.77 -2.90
N GLU A 277 -11.12 10.69 -2.86
CA GLU A 277 -11.62 9.32 -2.96
C GLU A 277 -12.42 8.91 -1.70
N PRO A 278 -13.74 8.73 -1.79
CA PRO A 278 -14.56 8.50 -0.60
C PRO A 278 -14.23 7.19 0.11
N GLY A 279 -13.89 6.14 -0.64
CA GLY A 279 -13.61 4.82 -0.10
C GLY A 279 -12.32 4.77 0.70
N LEU A 280 -11.26 5.40 0.21
CA LEU A 280 -9.95 5.47 0.87
C LEU A 280 -9.97 6.46 2.05
N ASN A 281 -10.74 7.55 1.94
CA ASN A 281 -10.92 8.56 2.99
C ASN A 281 -11.97 8.18 4.04
N PHE A 282 -12.70 7.08 3.88
CA PHE A 282 -13.80 6.72 4.76
C PHE A 282 -13.34 6.57 6.22
N ILE A 283 -14.01 7.29 7.13
CA ILE A 283 -13.64 7.32 8.56
C ILE A 283 -14.04 6.06 9.33
N GLY A 284 -14.89 5.21 8.72
CA GLY A 284 -15.46 4.04 9.39
C GLY A 284 -16.72 4.39 10.22
N ASN A 285 -17.49 3.36 10.52
CA ASN A 285 -18.62 3.41 11.45
C ASN A 285 -18.86 2.01 12.07
N ALA A 286 -19.94 1.85 12.83
CA ALA A 286 -20.27 0.56 13.50
C ALA A 286 -20.47 -0.61 12.51
N TYR A 287 -20.79 -0.34 11.26
CA TYR A 287 -21.14 -1.34 10.25
C TYR A 287 -20.10 -1.48 9.11
N SER A 288 -19.20 -0.53 8.99
CA SER A 288 -18.23 -0.50 7.88
C SER A 288 -16.87 -0.01 8.36
N PRO A 289 -15.80 -0.77 8.09
CA PRO A 289 -14.44 -0.39 8.51
C PRO A 289 -13.93 0.84 7.76
N GLN A 290 -12.98 1.54 8.38
CA GLN A 290 -12.34 2.73 7.80
C GLN A 290 -11.52 2.41 6.54
N GLY A 291 -11.29 3.43 5.71
CA GLY A 291 -10.45 3.37 4.53
C GLY A 291 -8.96 3.39 4.86
N ALA A 292 -8.14 3.08 3.86
CA ALA A 292 -6.69 2.95 4.01
C ALA A 292 -6.02 4.23 4.54
N TYR A 293 -6.44 5.40 4.10
CA TYR A 293 -5.81 6.67 4.48
C TYR A 293 -5.97 7.00 5.97
N LYS A 294 -7.03 6.50 6.61
CA LYS A 294 -7.21 6.69 8.07
C LYS A 294 -6.22 5.88 8.88
N TYR A 295 -5.81 4.70 8.39
CA TYR A 295 -4.73 3.95 9.01
C TYR A 295 -3.39 4.68 8.86
N PHE A 296 -3.12 5.31 7.71
CA PHE A 296 -1.85 6.02 7.48
C PHE A 296 -1.64 7.16 8.49
N SER A 297 -2.62 8.04 8.65
CA SER A 297 -2.52 9.14 9.60
C SER A 297 -2.40 8.66 11.06
N GLN A 298 -3.03 7.54 11.41
CA GLN A 298 -2.97 6.94 12.75
C GLN A 298 -1.66 6.23 13.02
N LEU A 299 -1.01 5.65 12.00
CA LEU A 299 0.18 4.82 12.12
C LEU A 299 1.47 5.54 11.70
N SER A 300 1.37 6.79 11.22
CA SER A 300 2.52 7.64 10.93
C SER A 300 3.38 7.84 12.19
N GLY A 301 4.69 7.65 12.09
CA GLY A 301 5.62 7.65 13.20
C GLY A 301 5.73 6.30 13.94
N ILE A 302 4.81 5.36 13.72
CA ILE A 302 4.87 3.99 14.24
C ILE A 302 5.51 3.06 13.23
N VAL A 303 4.98 3.04 11.99
CA VAL A 303 5.55 2.33 10.84
C VAL A 303 5.79 3.30 9.69
N PRO A 304 6.64 2.96 8.71
CA PRO A 304 6.79 3.79 7.51
C PRO A 304 5.48 3.88 6.73
N ILE A 305 5.18 5.07 6.21
CA ILE A 305 4.06 5.33 5.30
C ILE A 305 4.64 5.71 3.93
N ALA A 306 4.27 4.96 2.90
CA ALA A 306 4.94 4.98 1.60
C ALA A 306 3.95 4.86 0.41
N PRO A 307 3.03 5.83 0.22
CA PRO A 307 2.08 5.81 -0.88
C PRO A 307 2.73 6.13 -2.23
N THR A 308 2.02 5.74 -3.30
CA THR A 308 2.41 5.93 -4.69
C THR A 308 1.42 6.88 -5.39
N VAL A 309 1.92 7.69 -6.31
CA VAL A 309 1.13 8.49 -7.26
C VAL A 309 1.18 7.79 -8.61
N GLU A 310 0.06 7.24 -9.04
CA GLU A 310 -0.11 6.58 -10.33
C GLU A 310 -0.62 7.54 -11.40
N LYS A 311 -0.60 7.12 -12.67
CA LYS A 311 -1.14 7.90 -13.81
C LYS A 311 -2.54 8.45 -13.53
N VAL A 312 -3.38 7.61 -12.98
CA VAL A 312 -4.79 7.93 -12.70
C VAL A 312 -4.95 9.07 -11.69
N ASN A 313 -3.98 9.26 -10.79
CA ASN A 313 -3.99 10.34 -9.80
C ASN A 313 -3.66 11.71 -10.42
N TYR A 314 -2.89 11.75 -11.50
CA TYR A 314 -2.68 13.00 -12.27
C TYR A 314 -3.90 13.38 -13.10
N LEU A 315 -4.77 12.42 -13.40
CA LEU A 315 -5.96 12.63 -14.24
C LEU A 315 -7.18 13.08 -13.45
N ASN A 316 -7.31 12.64 -12.20
CA ASN A 316 -8.48 12.99 -11.38
C ASN A 316 -8.19 12.81 -9.88
N THR A 317 -8.88 13.57 -9.04
CA THR A 317 -8.82 13.45 -7.57
C THR A 317 -9.64 12.26 -7.03
N ARG A 318 -10.35 11.52 -7.90
CA ARG A 318 -11.19 10.37 -7.56
C ARG A 318 -11.07 9.25 -8.59
N GLY A 319 -11.13 8.01 -8.13
CA GLY A 319 -11.08 6.83 -8.99
C GLY A 319 -12.27 6.70 -9.94
N ASP A 320 -13.46 7.18 -9.56
CA ASP A 320 -14.67 7.21 -10.38
C ASP A 320 -14.71 8.37 -11.40
N LYS A 321 -13.65 9.18 -11.46
CA LYS A 321 -13.50 10.35 -12.34
C LYS A 321 -14.51 11.49 -12.10
N GLN A 322 -15.17 11.51 -10.94
CA GLN A 322 -16.12 12.57 -10.57
C GLN A 322 -15.50 13.74 -9.79
N GLY A 323 -14.18 13.72 -9.61
CA GLY A 323 -13.41 14.82 -9.04
C GLY A 323 -12.96 15.82 -10.09
N HIS A 324 -11.80 16.43 -9.87
CA HIS A 324 -11.15 17.33 -10.81
C HIS A 324 -9.72 16.85 -11.14
N VAL A 325 -9.07 17.47 -12.13
CA VAL A 325 -7.67 17.22 -12.47
C VAL A 325 -6.80 17.97 -11.45
N PRO A 326 -6.05 17.25 -10.58
CA PRO A 326 -5.22 17.90 -9.58
C PRO A 326 -3.90 18.42 -10.18
N THR A 327 -3.32 19.41 -9.51
CA THR A 327 -1.91 19.72 -9.69
C THR A 327 -1.02 18.76 -8.87
N VAL A 328 0.23 18.59 -9.26
CA VAL A 328 1.23 17.84 -8.46
C VAL A 328 1.38 18.43 -7.06
N GLN A 329 1.29 19.76 -6.93
CA GLN A 329 1.29 20.45 -5.64
C GLN A 329 0.11 20.04 -4.76
N GLU A 330 -1.10 19.95 -5.31
CA GLU A 330 -2.30 19.55 -4.58
C GLU A 330 -2.18 18.13 -4.06
N ILE A 331 -1.73 17.19 -4.90
CA ILE A 331 -1.44 15.81 -4.49
C ILE A 331 -0.42 15.77 -3.35
N LEU A 332 0.67 16.54 -3.46
CA LEU A 332 1.71 16.60 -2.42
C LEU A 332 1.19 17.20 -1.12
N VAL A 333 0.40 18.27 -1.18
CA VAL A 333 -0.18 18.93 0.00
C VAL A 333 -1.13 17.99 0.73
N PHE A 334 -2.01 17.31 -0.01
CA PHE A 334 -2.91 16.29 0.55
C PHE A 334 -2.10 15.16 1.21
N ALA A 335 -1.14 14.58 0.51
CA ALA A 335 -0.32 13.52 1.04
C ALA A 335 0.35 13.93 2.38
N ARG A 336 0.96 15.10 2.43
CA ARG A 336 1.67 15.58 3.65
C ARG A 336 0.72 15.84 4.82
N ASN A 337 -0.42 16.43 4.57
CA ASN A 337 -1.33 16.84 5.63
C ASN A 337 -2.19 15.68 6.14
N GLU A 338 -2.67 14.83 5.23
CA GLU A 338 -3.61 13.76 5.54
C GLU A 338 -2.95 12.39 5.72
N LEU A 339 -2.01 12.02 4.82
CA LEU A 339 -1.40 10.69 4.86
C LEU A 339 -0.14 10.67 5.73
N LYS A 340 0.54 11.81 5.89
CA LYS A 340 1.77 12.00 6.70
C LYS A 340 2.88 10.99 6.35
N PRO A 341 3.29 10.89 5.06
CA PRO A 341 4.19 9.86 4.59
C PRO A 341 5.65 10.14 4.93
N ASN A 342 6.42 9.05 4.93
CA ASN A 342 7.88 9.07 4.93
C ASN A 342 8.43 9.01 3.51
N TYR A 343 7.78 8.27 2.63
CA TYR A 343 8.13 8.10 1.23
C TYR A 343 6.95 8.46 0.35
N ILE A 344 7.20 9.06 -0.82
CA ILE A 344 6.22 9.18 -1.91
C ILE A 344 6.87 8.68 -3.18
N PHE A 345 6.23 7.71 -3.84
CA PHE A 345 6.64 7.20 -5.14
C PHE A 345 5.84 7.90 -6.24
N TRP A 346 6.52 8.66 -7.11
CA TRP A 346 5.91 9.39 -8.21
C TRP A 346 6.04 8.59 -9.49
N GLN A 347 4.93 8.17 -10.10
CA GLN A 347 4.99 7.52 -11.40
C GLN A 347 5.60 8.47 -12.43
N ARG A 348 6.76 8.05 -12.96
CA ARG A 348 7.45 8.84 -13.95
C ARG A 348 6.84 8.60 -15.33
N LEU A 349 6.10 9.58 -15.83
CA LEU A 349 5.46 9.58 -17.13
C LEU A 349 5.93 10.82 -17.91
N PRO A 350 6.25 10.68 -19.21
CA PRO A 350 6.73 11.81 -20.02
C PRO A 350 5.83 13.05 -19.97
N GLU A 351 4.51 12.82 -19.93
CA GLU A 351 3.50 13.89 -19.91
C GLU A 351 3.37 14.64 -18.58
N TYR A 352 3.81 14.05 -17.45
CA TYR A 352 3.67 14.65 -16.12
C TYR A 352 4.99 14.93 -15.41
N VAL A 353 6.11 14.34 -15.89
CA VAL A 353 7.41 14.45 -15.23
C VAL A 353 7.88 15.90 -15.07
N GLY A 354 7.58 16.77 -16.02
CA GLY A 354 7.95 18.20 -15.92
C GLY A 354 7.33 18.88 -14.70
N GLN A 355 6.06 18.61 -14.39
CA GLN A 355 5.37 19.15 -13.23
C GLN A 355 5.92 18.55 -11.92
N VAL A 356 6.28 17.26 -11.92
CA VAL A 356 6.91 16.61 -10.75
C VAL A 356 8.27 17.27 -10.47
N LEU A 357 9.12 17.44 -11.49
CA LEU A 357 10.45 18.05 -11.36
C LEU A 357 10.38 19.50 -10.91
N GLU A 358 9.40 20.26 -11.42
CA GLU A 358 9.14 21.63 -10.97
C GLU A 358 8.90 21.66 -9.45
N VAL A 359 7.95 20.86 -8.96
CA VAL A 359 7.63 20.78 -7.53
C VAL A 359 8.84 20.29 -6.72
N MET A 360 9.62 19.33 -7.22
CA MET A 360 10.83 18.84 -6.56
C MET A 360 11.97 19.86 -6.50
N SER A 361 11.94 20.90 -7.35
CA SER A 361 12.91 22.01 -7.33
C SER A 361 12.63 23.07 -6.27
N TRP A 362 11.46 23.08 -5.66
CA TRP A 362 11.09 24.12 -4.69
C TRP A 362 11.93 24.06 -3.43
N LYS A 363 12.19 25.23 -2.82
CA LYS A 363 13.01 25.37 -1.62
C LYS A 363 12.66 24.38 -0.52
N ARG A 364 11.38 24.11 -0.29
CA ARG A 364 10.93 23.18 0.75
C ARG A 364 11.38 21.75 0.50
N GLN A 365 11.40 21.29 -0.75
CA GLN A 365 11.81 19.95 -1.12
C GLN A 365 13.33 19.78 -1.13
N ILE A 366 14.07 20.81 -1.50
CA ILE A 366 15.53 20.74 -1.57
C ILE A 366 16.22 21.08 -0.25
N SER A 367 15.52 21.69 0.73
CA SER A 367 16.10 22.14 1.99
C SER A 367 16.36 21.01 2.99
N THR A 368 15.77 19.84 2.78
CA THR A 368 15.97 18.64 3.62
C THR A 368 16.11 17.40 2.75
N PRO A 369 16.90 16.41 3.17
CA PRO A 369 17.02 15.14 2.44
C PRO A 369 15.67 14.42 2.24
N SER A 370 14.72 14.58 3.17
CA SER A 370 13.38 13.97 3.08
C SER A 370 12.42 14.72 2.14
N GLY A 371 12.85 15.85 1.54
CA GLY A 371 11.95 16.63 0.69
C GLY A 371 10.74 17.19 1.43
N GLY A 372 10.88 17.50 2.73
CA GLY A 372 9.80 18.00 3.58
C GLY A 372 8.75 16.94 3.97
N LEU A 373 9.04 15.65 3.79
CA LEU A 373 8.29 14.54 4.35
C LEU A 373 8.76 14.20 5.77
N ILE A 374 8.04 13.33 6.48
CA ILE A 374 8.41 12.91 7.83
C ILE A 374 9.69 12.08 7.76
N SER A 375 10.76 12.54 8.43
CA SER A 375 12.07 11.88 8.43
C SER A 375 12.39 11.12 9.73
N THR A 376 11.56 11.27 10.75
CA THR A 376 11.75 10.58 12.04
C THR A 376 11.72 9.07 11.86
N CYS A 377 12.68 8.37 12.46
CA CYS A 377 12.72 6.91 12.50
C CYS A 377 11.43 6.37 13.14
N PRO A 378 10.70 5.45 12.49
CA PRO A 378 9.48 4.90 13.04
C PRO A 378 9.75 4.14 14.35
N SER A 379 8.82 4.23 15.30
CA SER A 379 9.00 3.58 16.62
C SER A 379 8.98 2.05 16.57
N ALA A 380 8.47 1.46 15.48
CA ALA A 380 8.53 0.01 15.24
C ALA A 380 9.93 -0.48 14.82
N TYR A 381 10.87 0.42 14.51
CA TYR A 381 12.24 0.07 14.22
C TYR A 381 13.10 0.21 15.49
N SER A 382 14.00 -0.75 15.71
CA SER A 382 14.97 -0.65 16.83
C SER A 382 15.94 0.51 16.63
N SER A 383 16.33 0.77 15.39
CA SER A 383 17.14 1.91 14.95
C SER A 383 17.03 2.12 13.45
N CYS A 384 17.41 3.31 13.01
CA CYS A 384 17.49 3.66 11.59
C CYS A 384 18.94 3.90 11.18
N ILE A 385 19.33 3.36 10.03
CA ILE A 385 20.64 3.59 9.40
C ILE A 385 20.44 4.71 8.40
N THR A 386 20.96 5.86 8.71
CA THR A 386 21.10 7.01 7.81
C THR A 386 22.58 7.16 7.48
N ASP A 387 22.93 7.48 6.27
CA ASP A 387 24.33 7.64 5.84
C ASP A 387 25.15 8.59 6.71
#